data_ea5bc7d45cb7ec3d609f8f93759b70ca
#
_entry.id   ea5bc7d45cb7ec3d609f8f93759b70ca
#
_cell.length_a   1.000
_cell.length_b   1.000
_cell.length_c   1.000
_cell.angle_alpha   90.00
_cell.angle_beta   90.00
_cell.angle_gamma   90.00
#
_symmetry.space_group_name_H-M   'P 1'
#
loop_
_entity.id
_entity.type
_entity.pdbx_description
1 polymer ?
#
loop_
_entity_poly.entity_id
_entity_poly.type
_entity_poly.pdbx_seq_one_letter_code
_entity_poly.pdbx_strand_id
1 'polypeptide(L)'
;MTSKEWVEYLHKTFEDMYSRPKTDNDKVQIDEIIPCSAWNLPDDNKYCWHYLNSQWLIDNENQQKGSKYTEEDKRAMIQRIDEWFTSNPYQQCSTSSP
;
A
#
# COMPACT_ATOMS: atom_id res chain seq x y z
N MET A 1 1.95 -6.44 -11.86
CA MET A 1 2.95 -6.76 -10.80
C MET A 1 2.79 -8.20 -10.38
N THR A 2 3.89 -8.93 -10.30
CA THR A 2 3.88 -10.32 -9.84
C THR A 2 3.92 -10.36 -8.32
N SER A 3 3.57 -11.53 -7.75
CA SER A 3 3.67 -11.72 -6.29
C SER A 3 5.10 -11.52 -5.78
N LYS A 4 6.09 -11.97 -6.57
CA LYS A 4 7.50 -11.79 -6.23
C LYS A 4 7.88 -10.32 -6.16
N GLU A 5 7.46 -9.54 -7.14
CA GLU A 5 7.73 -8.10 -7.17
C GLU A 5 7.07 -7.38 -5.99
N TRP A 6 5.87 -7.79 -5.64
CA TRP A 6 5.17 -7.22 -4.50
C TRP A 6 5.89 -7.51 -3.18
N VAL A 7 6.35 -8.76 -3.00
CA VAL A 7 7.13 -9.13 -1.81
C VAL A 7 8.42 -8.31 -1.73
N GLU A 8 9.12 -8.14 -2.85
CA GLU A 8 10.32 -7.29 -2.89
C GLU A 8 10.00 -5.85 -2.50
N TYR A 9 8.87 -5.34 -2.99
CA TYR A 9 8.41 -4.00 -2.61
C TYR A 9 8.12 -3.91 -1.11
N LEU A 10 7.48 -4.93 -0.54
CA LEU A 10 7.17 -4.95 0.89
C LEU A 10 8.43 -5.00 1.75
N HIS A 11 9.46 -5.74 1.32
CA HIS A 11 10.77 -5.70 1.98
C HIS A 11 11.35 -4.29 2.00
N LYS A 12 11.21 -3.58 0.89
CA LYS A 12 11.69 -2.20 0.80
C LYS A 12 10.91 -1.28 1.75
N THR A 13 9.60 -1.45 1.86
CA THR A 13 8.81 -0.66 2.80
C THR A 13 9.28 -0.88 4.24
N PHE A 14 9.63 -2.12 4.57
CA PHE A 14 10.15 -2.44 5.89
C PHE A 14 11.48 -1.74 6.16
N GLU A 15 12.43 -1.84 5.20
CA GLU A 15 13.73 -1.20 5.34
C GLU A 15 13.61 0.31 5.48
N ASP A 16 12.71 0.92 4.70
CA ASP A 16 12.50 2.37 4.76
C ASP A 16 11.93 2.80 6.12
N MET A 17 11.05 1.99 6.70
CA MET A 17 10.41 2.32 7.96
C MET A 17 11.30 2.06 9.17
N TYR A 18 11.99 0.92 9.19
CA TYR A 18 12.75 0.48 10.37
C TYR A 18 14.26 0.70 10.25
N SER A 19 14.72 1.20 9.11
CA SER A 19 16.15 1.48 8.83
C SER A 19 17.03 0.25 8.97
N ARG A 20 16.48 -0.91 8.67
CA ARG A 20 17.21 -2.19 8.66
C ARG A 20 16.44 -3.21 7.82
N PRO A 21 17.10 -4.25 7.30
CA PRO A 21 16.38 -5.29 6.57
C PRO A 21 15.54 -6.16 7.50
N LYS A 22 14.43 -6.68 6.95
CA LYS A 22 13.59 -7.65 7.66
C LYS A 22 14.33 -8.98 7.79
N THR A 23 14.19 -9.61 8.95
CA THR A 23 14.73 -10.97 9.22
C THR A 23 13.56 -11.95 9.41
N ASP A 24 13.89 -13.24 9.44
CA ASP A 24 12.90 -14.29 9.69
C ASP A 24 12.28 -14.20 11.10
N ASN A 25 12.95 -13.51 12.02
CA ASN A 25 12.44 -13.30 13.37
C ASN A 25 11.41 -12.17 13.45
N ASP A 26 11.32 -11.35 12.43
CA ASP A 26 10.38 -10.25 12.40
C ASP A 26 9.00 -10.74 11.96
N LYS A 27 8.03 -10.65 12.86
CA LYS A 27 6.63 -10.99 12.55
C LYS A 27 5.96 -9.74 12.03
N VAL A 28 5.62 -9.76 10.75
CA VAL A 28 5.02 -8.61 10.08
C VAL A 28 3.65 -8.98 9.53
N GLN A 29 2.82 -7.94 9.35
CA GLN A 29 1.54 -8.04 8.67
C GLN A 29 1.51 -7.01 7.55
N ILE A 30 0.73 -7.30 6.51
CA ILE A 30 0.49 -6.33 5.45
C ILE A 30 -0.50 -5.31 6.00
N ASP A 31 -0.09 -4.05 5.99
CA ASP A 31 -0.92 -2.94 6.41
C ASP A 31 -1.33 -2.12 5.20
N GLU A 32 -2.59 -1.68 5.19
CA GLU A 32 -3.05 -0.69 4.22
C GLU A 32 -2.73 0.69 4.80
N ILE A 33 -1.86 1.44 4.10
CA ILE A 33 -1.44 2.77 4.59
C ILE A 33 -2.67 3.64 4.83
N ILE A 34 -3.56 3.70 3.84
CA ILE A 34 -4.87 4.30 4.00
C ILE A 34 -5.88 3.14 4.04
N PRO A 35 -6.60 2.95 5.15
CA PRO A 35 -7.46 1.77 5.31
C PRO A 35 -8.62 1.78 4.31
N CYS A 36 -9.10 0.60 3.95
CA CYS A 36 -10.20 0.46 2.99
C CYS A 36 -11.46 1.19 3.43
N SER A 37 -11.68 1.30 4.74
CA SER A 37 -12.82 2.04 5.27
C SER A 37 -12.80 3.53 4.94
N ALA A 38 -11.63 4.06 4.56
CA ALA A 38 -11.47 5.46 4.17
C ALA A 38 -11.85 5.72 2.72
N TRP A 39 -12.04 4.67 1.93
CA TRP A 39 -12.31 4.78 0.49
C TRP A 39 -13.78 4.52 0.19
N ASN A 40 -14.27 5.14 -0.86
CA ASN A 40 -15.63 4.92 -1.35
C ASN A 40 -15.61 3.76 -2.35
N LEU A 41 -15.85 2.54 -1.88
CA LEU A 41 -15.83 1.36 -2.72
C LEU A 41 -17.19 1.12 -3.37
N PRO A 42 -17.24 0.61 -4.60
CA PRO A 42 -16.09 0.17 -5.43
C PRO A 42 -15.39 1.29 -6.22
N ASP A 43 -15.88 2.52 -6.17
CA ASP A 43 -15.38 3.61 -7.00
C ASP A 43 -13.88 3.85 -6.84
N ASP A 44 -13.36 3.70 -5.62
CA ASP A 44 -11.97 3.94 -5.29
C ASP A 44 -11.13 2.66 -5.24
N ASN A 45 -11.59 1.56 -5.86
CA ASN A 45 -10.85 0.30 -5.85
C ASN A 45 -9.40 0.45 -6.32
N LYS A 46 -9.16 1.30 -7.32
CA LYS A 46 -7.82 1.50 -7.87
C LYS A 46 -6.84 2.07 -6.83
N TYR A 47 -7.33 2.76 -5.82
CA TYR A 47 -6.50 3.29 -4.73
C TYR A 47 -6.38 2.30 -3.59
N CYS A 48 -7.51 1.79 -3.11
CA CYS A 48 -7.55 0.91 -1.94
C CYS A 48 -6.66 -0.33 -2.12
N TRP A 49 -6.72 -0.95 -3.29
CA TRP A 49 -6.03 -2.20 -3.57
C TRP A 49 -4.69 -2.03 -4.28
N HIS A 50 -4.23 -0.79 -4.46
CA HIS A 50 -2.95 -0.53 -5.12
C HIS A 50 -1.79 -0.93 -4.21
N TYR A 51 -0.73 -1.52 -4.80
CA TYR A 51 0.42 -1.96 -4.01
C TYR A 51 1.09 -0.80 -3.28
N LEU A 52 1.05 0.43 -3.83
CA LEU A 52 1.60 1.61 -3.15
C LEU A 52 0.88 1.92 -1.84
N ASN A 53 -0.36 1.44 -1.69
CA ASN A 53 -1.13 1.60 -0.45
C ASN A 53 -0.87 0.44 0.53
N SER A 54 0.19 -0.33 0.31
CA SER A 54 0.53 -1.45 1.20
C SER A 54 1.93 -1.28 1.76
N GLN A 55 2.16 -1.85 2.93
CA GLN A 55 3.46 -1.85 3.58
C GLN A 55 3.50 -2.98 4.60
N TRP A 56 4.70 -3.39 5.01
CA TRP A 56 4.85 -4.30 6.13
C TRP A 56 5.01 -3.52 7.42
N LEU A 57 4.21 -3.87 8.42
CA LEU A 57 4.36 -3.38 9.78
C LEU A 57 4.58 -4.55 10.72
N ILE A 58 5.40 -4.34 11.74
CA ILE A 58 5.55 -5.30 12.82
C ILE A 58 4.18 -5.46 13.50
N ASP A 59 3.85 -6.69 13.87
CA ASP A 59 2.53 -7.10 14.34
C ASP A 59 1.92 -6.14 15.37
N ASN A 60 2.67 -5.82 16.41
CA ASN A 60 2.19 -4.94 17.47
C ASN A 60 1.86 -3.54 16.97
N GLU A 61 2.70 -3.02 16.06
CA GLU A 61 2.51 -1.68 15.51
C GLU A 61 1.31 -1.63 14.59
N ASN A 62 1.06 -2.70 13.84
CA ASN A 62 -0.11 -2.79 12.99
C ASN A 62 -1.39 -2.77 13.82
N GLN A 63 -1.41 -3.48 14.93
CA GLN A 63 -2.55 -3.48 15.86
C GLN A 63 -2.77 -2.11 16.47
N GLN A 64 -1.71 -1.42 16.85
CA GLN A 64 -1.80 -0.06 17.42
C GLN A 64 -2.29 0.95 16.40
N LYS A 65 -1.86 0.83 15.15
CA LYS A 65 -2.29 1.71 14.08
C LYS A 65 -3.79 1.57 13.80
N GLY A 66 -4.27 0.32 13.76
CA GLY A 66 -5.66 0.05 13.41
C GLY A 66 -6.03 0.70 12.07
N SER A 67 -7.14 1.43 12.05
CA SER A 67 -7.60 2.12 10.84
C SER A 67 -7.34 3.62 10.87
N LYS A 68 -6.34 4.05 11.61
CA LYS A 68 -5.99 5.49 11.73
C LYS A 68 -5.38 6.02 10.45
N TYR A 69 -5.81 7.20 10.04
CA TYR A 69 -5.23 7.94 8.92
C TYR A 69 -5.63 9.41 9.04
N THR A 70 -4.98 10.27 8.24
CA THR A 70 -5.39 11.68 8.13
C THR A 70 -5.85 11.95 6.70
N GLU A 71 -6.69 12.98 6.52
CA GLU A 71 -7.13 13.38 5.19
C GLU A 71 -5.95 13.82 4.33
N GLU A 72 -4.94 14.42 4.95
CA GLU A 72 -3.71 14.81 4.27
C GLU A 72 -2.97 13.59 3.72
N ASP A 73 -2.85 12.55 4.53
CA ASP A 73 -2.22 11.30 4.12
C ASP A 73 -2.98 10.66 2.95
N LYS A 74 -4.30 10.69 3.01
CA LYS A 74 -5.14 10.15 1.94
C LYS A 74 -4.93 10.91 0.65
N ARG A 75 -4.90 12.23 0.68
CA ARG A 75 -4.65 13.06 -0.51
C ARG A 75 -3.27 12.79 -1.10
N ALA A 76 -2.26 12.65 -0.24
CA ALA A 76 -0.91 12.32 -0.70
C ALA A 76 -0.87 10.96 -1.39
N MET A 77 -1.60 9.97 -0.87
CA MET A 77 -1.67 8.65 -1.47
C MET A 77 -2.38 8.69 -2.83
N ILE A 78 -3.48 9.44 -2.93
CA ILE A 78 -4.19 9.62 -4.20
C ILE A 78 -3.25 10.20 -5.24
N GLN A 79 -2.52 11.26 -4.91
CA GLN A 79 -1.59 11.89 -5.83
C GLN A 79 -0.50 10.91 -6.25
N ARG A 80 0.06 10.17 -5.32
CA ARG A 80 1.12 9.19 -5.59
C ARG A 80 0.65 8.10 -6.54
N ILE A 81 -0.55 7.58 -6.33
CA ILE A 81 -1.10 6.53 -7.18
C ILE A 81 -1.48 7.09 -8.54
N ASP A 82 -2.06 8.28 -8.60
CA ASP A 82 -2.40 8.93 -9.88
C ASP A 82 -1.15 9.17 -10.73
N GLU A 83 -0.07 9.59 -10.12
CA GLU A 83 1.23 9.75 -10.81
C GLU A 83 1.75 8.40 -11.31
N TRP A 84 1.58 7.35 -10.54
CA TRP A 84 1.95 6.00 -10.96
C TRP A 84 1.17 5.58 -12.21
N PHE A 85 -0.15 5.80 -12.23
CA PHE A 85 -0.97 5.46 -13.40
C PHE A 85 -0.58 6.29 -14.62
N THR A 86 -0.22 7.55 -14.42
CA THR A 86 0.27 8.41 -15.51
C THR A 86 1.53 7.85 -16.13
N SER A 87 2.43 7.30 -15.30
CA SER A 87 3.68 6.69 -15.75
C SER A 87 3.50 5.26 -16.28
N ASN A 88 2.34 4.66 -16.03
CA ASN A 88 2.05 3.25 -16.39
C ASN A 88 0.68 3.14 -17.08
N PRO A 89 0.50 3.79 -18.23
CA PRO A 89 -0.84 3.91 -18.85
C PRO A 89 -1.47 2.57 -19.24
N TYR A 90 -0.66 1.57 -19.55
CA TYR A 90 -1.18 0.24 -19.92
C TYR A 90 -1.79 -0.48 -18.71
N GLN A 91 -1.36 -0.14 -17.51
CA GLN A 91 -1.91 -0.73 -16.29
C GLN A 91 -3.31 -0.21 -16.00
N GLN A 92 -3.61 1.03 -16.40
CA GLN A 92 -4.96 1.58 -16.26
C GLN A 92 -5.97 0.76 -17.06
N CYS A 93 -5.60 0.38 -18.27
CA CYS A 93 -6.48 -0.42 -19.14
C CYS A 93 -6.80 -1.76 -18.51
N SER A 94 -5.82 -2.42 -17.87
CA SER A 94 -6.06 -3.72 -17.26
C SER A 94 -6.95 -3.63 -16.03
N THR A 95 -6.95 -2.51 -15.31
CA THR A 95 -7.81 -2.33 -14.14
C THR A 95 -9.25 -2.05 -14.50
N SER A 96 -9.50 -1.53 -15.69
CA SER A 96 -10.85 -1.21 -16.16
C SER A 96 -11.51 -2.39 -16.86
N SER A 97 -10.79 -3.43 -17.13
CA SER A 97 -11.36 -4.62 -17.77
C SER A 97 -12.32 -5.35 -16.86
N PRO A 98 -13.50 -5.67 -17.33
CA PRO A 98 -14.42 -6.50 -16.56
C PRO A 98 -13.91 -7.92 -16.39
#